data_abd9c83b727006d93057f1b4403f453b
#
_entry.id   abd9c83b727006d93057f1b4403f453b
#
_cell.length_a   1.000
_cell.length_b   1.000
_cell.length_c   1.000
_cell.angle_alpha   90.00
_cell.angle_beta   90.00
_cell.angle_gamma   90.00
#
_symmetry.space_group_name_H-M   'P 1'
#
loop_
_entity.id
_entity.type
_entity.pdbx_description
1 polymer ?
#
loop_
_entity_poly.entity_id
_entity_poly.type
_entity_poly.pdbx_seq_one_letter_code
_entity_poly.pdbx_strand_id
1 'polypeptide(L)'
;MRRNAFLAIAIGGLSAGLIDLAQALVLFGTRVPLGIAAGLIGRPAAHGGGVAVYALGIFLHFFIATLAATVYYVASRWLAFLKEHWLICGLFYGAAVDQVMTLIVLPLSALQARGPYKLHDLLLGIGVHMITVGLPISFSVWRFGNQSAVSINSSRISR
;
A
#
# COMPACT_ATOMS: atom_id res chain seq x y z
N MET A 1 -16.78 -12.39 -11.52
CA MET A 1 -16.40 -11.84 -10.20
C MET A 1 -14.89 -11.77 -9.95
N ARG A 2 -14.08 -12.78 -10.31
CA ARG A 2 -12.63 -12.84 -9.99
C ARG A 2 -11.75 -11.82 -10.73
N ARG A 3 -12.07 -11.51 -11.99
CA ARG A 3 -11.24 -10.66 -12.86
C ARG A 3 -11.14 -9.20 -12.35
N ASN A 4 -12.22 -8.66 -11.82
CA ASN A 4 -12.26 -7.27 -11.34
C ASN A 4 -11.54 -7.11 -10.00
N ALA A 5 -11.59 -8.11 -9.11
CA ALA A 5 -10.83 -8.12 -7.86
C ALA A 5 -9.32 -8.09 -8.13
N PHE A 6 -8.84 -8.96 -9.02
CA PHE A 6 -7.43 -9.01 -9.39
C PHE A 6 -6.94 -7.68 -9.97
N LEU A 7 -7.71 -7.08 -10.89
CA LEU A 7 -7.35 -5.78 -11.49
C LEU A 7 -7.32 -4.67 -10.44
N ALA A 8 -8.32 -4.61 -9.55
CA ALA A 8 -8.36 -3.59 -8.50
C ALA A 8 -7.15 -3.70 -7.57
N ILE A 9 -6.80 -4.91 -7.15
CA ILE A 9 -5.67 -5.16 -6.26
C ILE A 9 -4.34 -4.91 -6.97
N ALA A 10 -4.16 -5.47 -8.18
CA ALA A 10 -2.91 -5.36 -8.91
C ALA A 10 -2.62 -3.89 -9.30
N ILE A 11 -3.59 -3.19 -9.90
CA ILE A 11 -3.40 -1.79 -10.28
C ILE A 11 -3.20 -0.92 -9.04
N GLY A 12 -4.02 -1.11 -7.98
CA GLY A 12 -3.89 -0.36 -6.74
C GLY A 12 -2.55 -0.57 -6.06
N GLY A 13 -2.13 -1.83 -5.89
CA GLY A 13 -0.86 -2.16 -5.25
C GLY A 13 0.37 -1.74 -6.06
N LEU A 14 0.35 -1.98 -7.38
CA LEU A 14 1.47 -1.59 -8.24
C LEU A 14 1.61 -0.07 -8.37
N SER A 15 0.51 0.66 -8.57
CA SER A 15 0.57 2.11 -8.67
C SER A 15 0.97 2.76 -7.34
N ALA A 16 0.40 2.31 -6.22
CA ALA A 16 0.81 2.78 -4.90
C ALA A 16 2.28 2.47 -4.63
N GLY A 17 2.72 1.22 -4.85
CA GLY A 17 4.11 0.84 -4.65
C GLY A 17 5.08 1.62 -5.53
N LEU A 18 4.72 1.89 -6.79
CA LEU A 18 5.57 2.66 -7.70
C LEU A 18 5.71 4.13 -7.27
N ILE A 19 4.58 4.78 -6.96
CA ILE A 19 4.56 6.19 -6.58
C ILE A 19 5.29 6.38 -5.23
N ASP A 20 5.02 5.50 -4.27
CA ASP A 20 5.60 5.56 -2.94
C ASP A 20 7.11 5.27 -2.95
N LEU A 21 7.54 4.24 -3.70
CA LEU A 21 8.97 3.95 -3.85
C LEU A 21 9.71 5.08 -4.56
N ALA A 22 9.13 5.64 -5.63
CA ALA A 22 9.75 6.75 -6.36
C ALA A 22 9.92 7.98 -5.45
N GLN A 23 8.89 8.33 -4.70
CA GLN A 23 8.92 9.41 -3.71
C GLN A 23 9.96 9.13 -2.62
N ALA A 24 10.00 7.91 -2.08
CA ALA A 24 10.96 7.53 -1.05
C ALA A 24 12.41 7.60 -1.55
N LEU A 25 12.68 7.19 -2.80
CA LEU A 25 14.00 7.32 -3.42
C LEU A 25 14.43 8.80 -3.56
N VAL A 26 13.48 9.70 -3.86
CA VAL A 26 13.75 11.15 -3.96
C VAL A 26 14.05 11.75 -2.59
N LEU A 27 13.27 11.42 -1.56
CA LEU A 27 13.42 12.02 -0.22
C LEU A 27 14.56 11.39 0.59
N PHE A 28 14.75 10.09 0.53
CA PHE A 28 15.66 9.34 1.40
C PHE A 28 16.84 8.70 0.65
N GLY A 29 16.86 8.85 -0.68
CA GLY A 29 17.96 8.38 -1.53
C GLY A 29 17.87 6.90 -1.92
N THR A 30 18.84 6.50 -2.76
CA THR A 30 18.84 5.18 -3.42
C THR A 30 19.05 3.98 -2.50
N ARG A 31 19.35 4.19 -1.22
CA ARG A 31 19.52 3.12 -0.23
C ARG A 31 18.22 2.65 0.42
N VAL A 32 17.09 3.24 0.08
CA VAL A 32 15.76 2.86 0.62
C VAL A 32 15.46 1.37 0.47
N PRO A 33 15.67 0.71 -0.70
CA PRO A 33 15.42 -0.72 -0.79
C PRO A 33 16.27 -1.57 0.14
N LEU A 34 17.51 -1.18 0.41
CA LEU A 34 18.35 -1.88 1.41
C LEU A 34 17.78 -1.74 2.82
N GLY A 35 17.24 -0.56 3.16
CA GLY A 35 16.54 -0.34 4.44
C GLY A 35 15.29 -1.20 4.57
N ILE A 36 14.52 -1.37 3.50
CA ILE A 36 13.34 -2.25 3.48
C ILE A 36 13.77 -3.72 3.64
N ALA A 37 14.80 -4.16 2.91
CA ALA A 37 15.35 -5.50 3.06
C ALA A 37 15.86 -5.77 4.48
N ALA A 38 16.46 -4.77 5.13
CA ALA A 38 16.91 -4.86 6.52
C ALA A 38 15.77 -5.16 7.50
N GLY A 39 14.54 -4.80 7.17
CA GLY A 39 13.35 -5.18 7.94
C GLY A 39 13.15 -6.70 8.03
N LEU A 40 13.60 -7.46 7.02
CA LEU A 40 13.49 -8.92 7.00
C LEU A 40 14.79 -9.60 7.46
N ILE A 41 15.94 -9.18 6.93
CA ILE A 41 17.22 -9.89 7.12
C ILE A 41 18.15 -9.24 8.17
N GLY A 42 17.74 -8.12 8.74
CA GLY A 42 18.54 -7.35 9.71
C GLY A 42 19.56 -6.42 9.05
N ARG A 43 19.98 -5.39 9.82
CA ARG A 43 20.95 -4.39 9.34
C ARG A 43 22.29 -4.97 8.91
N PRO A 44 22.94 -5.90 9.65
CA PRO A 44 24.26 -6.41 9.26
C PRO A 44 24.24 -7.08 7.88
N ALA A 45 23.22 -7.94 7.63
CA ALA A 45 23.08 -8.62 6.34
C ALA A 45 22.72 -7.65 5.20
N ALA A 46 21.90 -6.65 5.46
CA ALA A 46 21.53 -5.64 4.46
C ALA A 46 22.67 -4.67 4.14
N HIS A 47 23.57 -4.36 5.10
CA HIS A 47 24.74 -3.49 4.86
C HIS A 47 25.77 -4.09 3.89
N GLY A 48 25.86 -5.44 3.83
CA GLY A 48 26.65 -6.13 2.82
C GLY A 48 26.22 -5.81 1.39
N GLY A 49 24.98 -5.35 1.22
CA GLY A 49 24.44 -4.84 -0.03
C GLY A 49 24.36 -5.88 -1.12
N GLY A 50 24.57 -5.40 -2.35
CA GLY A 50 24.53 -6.21 -3.56
C GLY A 50 23.15 -6.23 -4.22
N VAL A 51 23.15 -6.65 -5.49
CA VAL A 51 21.95 -6.63 -6.32
C VAL A 51 20.81 -7.47 -5.75
N ALA A 52 21.16 -8.61 -5.14
CA ALA A 52 20.15 -9.52 -4.57
C ALA A 52 19.40 -8.88 -3.38
N VAL A 53 20.11 -8.20 -2.48
CA VAL A 53 19.51 -7.53 -1.32
C VAL A 53 18.68 -6.33 -1.76
N TYR A 54 19.16 -5.60 -2.75
CA TYR A 54 18.42 -4.49 -3.34
C TYR A 54 17.11 -4.95 -3.99
N ALA A 55 17.18 -6.02 -4.78
CA ALA A 55 16.01 -6.65 -5.40
C ALA A 55 15.02 -7.19 -4.35
N LEU A 56 15.52 -7.79 -3.26
CA LEU A 56 14.69 -8.22 -2.14
C LEU A 56 13.92 -7.05 -1.53
N GLY A 57 14.58 -5.91 -1.33
CA GLY A 57 13.91 -4.71 -0.80
C GLY A 57 12.79 -4.19 -1.71
N ILE A 58 13.05 -4.14 -3.02
CA ILE A 58 12.02 -3.77 -4.01
C ILE A 58 10.86 -4.76 -3.98
N PHE A 59 11.16 -6.06 -3.99
CA PHE A 59 10.12 -7.10 -3.93
C PHE A 59 9.26 -6.97 -2.68
N LEU A 60 9.87 -6.82 -1.50
CA LEU A 60 9.14 -6.64 -0.24
C LEU A 60 8.26 -5.39 -0.25
N HIS A 61 8.76 -4.29 -0.82
CA HIS A 61 7.99 -3.06 -0.95
C HIS A 61 6.70 -3.26 -1.76
N PHE A 62 6.81 -3.83 -2.96
CA PHE A 62 5.63 -4.12 -3.80
C PHE A 62 4.72 -5.19 -3.18
N PHE A 63 5.29 -6.16 -2.48
CA PHE A 63 4.51 -7.16 -1.75
C PHE A 63 3.65 -6.51 -0.66
N ILE A 64 4.22 -5.61 0.15
CA ILE A 64 3.50 -4.88 1.20
C ILE A 64 2.43 -3.97 0.59
N ALA A 65 2.75 -3.23 -0.48
CA ALA A 65 1.79 -2.37 -1.17
C ALA A 65 0.61 -3.16 -1.75
N THR A 66 0.87 -4.36 -2.32
CA THR A 66 -0.16 -5.24 -2.84
C THR A 66 -1.01 -5.85 -1.71
N LEU A 67 -0.39 -6.19 -0.59
CA LEU A 67 -1.10 -6.65 0.60
C LEU A 67 -2.03 -5.54 1.14
N ALA A 68 -1.55 -4.31 1.22
CA ALA A 68 -2.38 -3.16 1.61
C ALA A 68 -3.57 -2.98 0.64
N ALA A 69 -3.34 -3.05 -0.68
CA ALA A 69 -4.42 -2.99 -1.66
C ALA A 69 -5.44 -4.13 -1.49
N THR A 70 -4.97 -5.34 -1.13
CA THR A 70 -5.82 -6.49 -0.86
C THR A 70 -6.70 -6.26 0.37
N VAL A 71 -6.13 -5.75 1.46
CA VAL A 71 -6.86 -5.43 2.69
C VAL A 71 -7.95 -4.39 2.42
N TYR A 72 -7.64 -3.30 1.72
CA TYR A 72 -8.63 -2.29 1.37
C TYR A 72 -9.75 -2.86 0.48
N TYR A 73 -9.38 -3.65 -0.54
CA TYR A 73 -10.36 -4.31 -1.41
C TYR A 73 -11.30 -5.22 -0.62
N VAL A 74 -10.74 -6.08 0.24
CA VAL A 74 -11.53 -7.00 1.06
C VAL A 74 -12.46 -6.22 1.99
N ALA A 75 -11.97 -5.20 2.70
CA ALA A 75 -12.78 -4.33 3.55
C ALA A 75 -13.91 -3.65 2.77
N SER A 76 -13.65 -3.20 1.54
CA SER A 76 -14.66 -2.58 0.67
C SER A 76 -15.79 -3.51 0.24
N ARG A 77 -15.66 -4.82 0.48
CA ARG A 77 -16.74 -5.81 0.20
C ARG A 77 -17.84 -5.76 1.25
N TRP A 78 -17.48 -5.40 2.48
CA TRP A 78 -18.43 -5.28 3.59
C TRP A 78 -18.80 -3.81 3.88
N LEU A 79 -17.90 -2.89 3.57
CA LEU A 79 -18.03 -1.47 3.87
C LEU A 79 -18.22 -0.69 2.56
N ALA A 80 -19.47 -0.54 2.11
CA ALA A 80 -19.80 0.11 0.83
C ALA A 80 -19.28 1.56 0.75
N PHE A 81 -19.30 2.28 1.89
CA PHE A 81 -18.85 3.67 1.98
C PHE A 81 -17.37 3.86 1.56
N LEU A 82 -16.51 2.82 1.65
CA LEU A 82 -15.12 2.89 1.19
C LEU A 82 -15.02 3.14 -0.31
N LYS A 83 -16.04 2.74 -1.08
CA LYS A 83 -16.13 2.97 -2.52
C LYS A 83 -16.89 4.25 -2.84
N GLU A 84 -17.92 4.57 -2.07
CA GLU A 84 -18.74 5.78 -2.27
C GLU A 84 -17.92 7.04 -1.98
N HIS A 85 -17.11 7.01 -0.93
CA HIS A 85 -16.26 8.13 -0.51
C HIS A 85 -14.76 7.82 -0.67
N TRP A 86 -14.40 7.26 -1.83
CA TRP A 86 -13.04 6.73 -2.08
C TRP A 86 -11.92 7.74 -1.77
N LEU A 87 -12.14 9.03 -2.02
CA LEU A 87 -11.13 10.08 -1.79
C LEU A 87 -10.82 10.22 -0.29
N ILE A 88 -11.84 10.44 0.52
CA ILE A 88 -11.69 10.63 1.97
C ILE A 88 -11.21 9.31 2.61
N CYS A 89 -11.85 8.21 2.26
CA CYS A 89 -11.46 6.90 2.79
C CYS A 89 -10.03 6.52 2.38
N GLY A 90 -9.59 6.88 1.18
CA GLY A 90 -8.22 6.69 0.72
C GLY A 90 -7.21 7.45 1.57
N LEU A 91 -7.45 8.74 1.84
CA LEU A 91 -6.58 9.55 2.70
C LEU A 91 -6.43 8.91 4.09
N PHE A 92 -7.54 8.60 4.76
CA PHE A 92 -7.49 7.96 6.08
C PHE A 92 -6.85 6.57 6.05
N TYR A 93 -7.06 5.82 4.96
CA TYR A 93 -6.42 4.52 4.80
C TYR A 93 -4.91 4.63 4.66
N GLY A 94 -4.40 5.59 3.87
CA GLY A 94 -2.97 5.85 3.76
C GLY A 94 -2.35 6.22 5.11
N ALA A 95 -3.01 7.08 5.89
CA ALA A 95 -2.60 7.40 7.25
C ALA A 95 -2.56 6.14 8.14
N ALA A 96 -3.58 5.28 8.06
CA ALA A 96 -3.62 4.03 8.82
C ALA A 96 -2.48 3.07 8.42
N VAL A 97 -2.17 2.96 7.12
CA VAL A 97 -1.05 2.16 6.62
C VAL A 97 0.27 2.66 7.20
N ASP A 98 0.52 3.97 7.18
CA ASP A 98 1.72 4.57 7.80
C ASP A 98 1.86 4.20 9.28
N GLN A 99 0.76 4.34 10.04
CA GLN A 99 0.77 4.01 11.48
C GLN A 99 1.00 2.52 11.73
N VAL A 100 0.39 1.63 10.94
CA VAL A 100 0.64 0.19 11.04
C VAL A 100 2.12 -0.13 10.73
N MET A 101 2.68 0.48 9.69
CA MET A 101 4.08 0.30 9.35
C MET A 101 5.00 0.79 10.47
N THR A 102 4.78 1.99 10.98
CA THR A 102 5.65 2.64 11.96
C THR A 102 5.51 2.02 13.35
N LEU A 103 4.29 1.73 13.81
CA LEU A 103 4.03 1.32 15.18
C LEU A 103 3.96 -0.21 15.38
N ILE A 104 3.76 -0.97 14.30
CA ILE A 104 3.63 -2.43 14.37
C ILE A 104 4.72 -3.12 13.56
N VAL A 105 4.80 -2.85 12.25
CA VAL A 105 5.69 -3.61 11.36
C VAL A 105 7.16 -3.33 11.68
N LEU A 106 7.58 -2.07 11.79
CA LEU A 106 8.97 -1.71 12.08
C LEU A 106 9.45 -2.23 13.45
N PRO A 107 8.69 -2.11 14.55
CA PRO A 107 9.07 -2.70 15.84
C PRO A 107 9.15 -4.22 15.84
N LEU A 108 8.30 -4.92 15.07
CA LEU A 108 8.27 -6.39 14.97
C LEU A 108 9.25 -6.93 13.94
N SER A 109 9.78 -6.08 13.04
CA SER A 109 10.75 -6.46 12.03
C SER A 109 12.13 -6.75 12.64
N ALA A 110 13.05 -7.29 11.83
CA ALA A 110 14.44 -7.48 12.25
C ALA A 110 15.19 -6.16 12.55
N LEU A 111 14.61 -5.00 12.21
CA LEU A 111 15.12 -3.68 12.61
C LEU A 111 14.85 -3.36 14.06
N GLN A 112 13.78 -3.91 14.65
CA GLN A 112 13.29 -3.64 16.00
C GLN A 112 13.22 -2.14 16.31
N ALA A 113 12.85 -1.34 15.28
CA ALA A 113 12.82 0.11 15.35
C ALA A 113 11.67 0.57 16.27
N ARG A 114 12.02 1.09 17.43
CA ARG A 114 11.09 1.62 18.44
C ARG A 114 11.40 3.08 18.67
N GLY A 115 10.36 3.89 18.95
CA GLY A 115 10.50 5.31 19.24
C GLY A 115 11.53 5.65 20.34
N PRO A 116 11.73 6.91 20.63
CA PRO A 116 10.83 8.02 20.30
C PRO A 116 10.93 8.48 18.83
N TYR A 117 9.78 8.69 18.20
CA TYR A 117 9.70 9.25 16.85
C TYR A 117 9.57 10.77 16.92
N LYS A 118 10.24 11.50 16.03
CA LYS A 118 10.06 12.94 15.93
C LYS A 118 8.69 13.23 15.29
N LEU A 119 7.97 14.20 15.87
CA LEU A 119 6.63 14.57 15.36
C LEU A 119 6.65 14.95 13.89
N HIS A 120 7.68 15.68 13.45
CA HIS A 120 7.85 16.05 12.04
C HIS A 120 7.89 14.81 11.12
N ASP A 121 8.66 13.80 11.49
CA ASP A 121 8.84 12.58 10.67
C ASP A 121 7.54 11.77 10.62
N LEU A 122 6.80 11.71 11.74
CA LEU A 122 5.47 11.06 11.77
C LEU A 122 4.47 11.79 10.88
N LEU A 123 4.39 13.11 10.96
CA LEU A 123 3.46 13.90 10.15
C LEU A 123 3.82 13.83 8.65
N LEU A 124 5.11 13.84 8.34
CA LEU A 124 5.59 13.68 6.98
C LEU A 124 5.21 12.28 6.43
N GLY A 125 5.48 11.23 7.20
CA GLY A 125 5.13 9.86 6.83
C GLY A 125 3.62 9.70 6.57
N ILE A 126 2.79 10.17 7.51
CA ILE A 126 1.32 10.16 7.36
C ILE A 126 0.91 10.90 6.09
N GLY A 127 1.35 12.14 5.89
CA GLY A 127 0.96 12.95 4.73
C GLY A 127 1.37 12.32 3.40
N VAL A 128 2.57 11.76 3.35
CA VAL A 128 3.08 11.05 2.18
C VAL A 128 2.21 9.83 1.87
N HIS A 129 2.01 8.93 2.83
CA HIS A 129 1.24 7.69 2.60
C HIS A 129 -0.23 7.96 2.30
N MET A 130 -0.82 9.03 2.81
CA MET A 130 -2.18 9.46 2.43
C MET A 130 -2.28 9.65 0.92
N ILE A 131 -1.26 10.24 0.30
CA ILE A 131 -1.25 10.57 -1.14
C ILE A 131 -0.71 9.41 -1.97
N THR A 132 0.46 8.87 -1.60
CA THR A 132 1.20 7.89 -2.43
C THR A 132 0.63 6.48 -2.36
N VAL A 133 0.02 6.12 -1.23
CA VAL A 133 -0.53 4.78 -0.99
C VAL A 133 -2.05 4.79 -0.95
N GLY A 134 -2.62 5.64 -0.11
CA GLY A 134 -4.06 5.63 0.14
C GLY A 134 -4.90 5.97 -1.09
N LEU A 135 -4.58 7.05 -1.79
CA LEU A 135 -5.35 7.49 -2.97
C LEU A 135 -5.26 6.51 -4.14
N PRO A 136 -4.07 6.00 -4.56
CA PRO A 136 -4.01 5.05 -5.67
C PRO A 136 -4.78 3.76 -5.39
N ILE A 137 -4.70 3.23 -4.17
CA ILE A 137 -5.41 2.02 -3.75
C ILE A 137 -6.92 2.24 -3.78
N SER A 138 -7.40 3.29 -3.10
CA SER A 138 -8.84 3.56 -3.00
C SER A 138 -9.46 3.89 -4.37
N PHE A 139 -8.78 4.67 -5.18
CA PHE A 139 -9.19 4.98 -6.56
C PHE A 139 -9.29 3.71 -7.41
N SER A 140 -8.28 2.85 -7.34
CA SER A 140 -8.29 1.58 -8.07
C SER A 140 -9.47 0.69 -7.68
N VAL A 141 -9.75 0.58 -6.38
CA VAL A 141 -10.89 -0.20 -5.87
C VAL A 141 -12.22 0.44 -6.26
N TRP A 142 -12.35 1.76 -6.20
CA TRP A 142 -13.52 2.48 -6.69
C TRP A 142 -13.74 2.23 -8.19
N ARG A 143 -12.68 2.33 -9.00
CA ARG A 143 -12.79 2.24 -10.46
C ARG A 143 -13.04 0.82 -10.96
N PHE A 144 -12.40 -0.17 -10.37
CA PHE A 144 -12.39 -1.55 -10.86
C PHE A 144 -13.17 -2.54 -9.98
N GLY A 145 -13.45 -2.19 -8.72
CA GLY A 145 -14.14 -3.05 -7.76
C GLY A 145 -15.67 -3.16 -7.94
N ASN A 146 -16.30 -2.33 -8.79
CA ASN A 146 -17.76 -2.16 -8.88
C ASN A 146 -18.45 -2.82 -10.08
N GLN A 147 -17.78 -3.48 -11.00
CA GLN A 147 -18.38 -3.91 -12.28
C GLN A 147 -19.31 -5.14 -12.22
N SER A 148 -19.78 -5.57 -11.06
CA SER A 148 -20.64 -6.76 -10.96
C SER A 148 -22.15 -6.50 -10.94
N ALA A 149 -22.62 -5.24 -10.95
CA ALA A 149 -24.06 -4.92 -10.80
C ALA A 149 -24.81 -4.64 -12.10
N VAL A 150 -24.13 -4.41 -13.22
CA VAL A 150 -24.78 -3.98 -14.48
C VAL A 150 -25.33 -5.13 -15.32
N SER A 151 -24.87 -6.36 -15.12
CA SER A 151 -25.23 -7.49 -15.99
C SER A 151 -26.56 -8.19 -15.66
N ILE A 152 -27.19 -7.91 -14.51
CA ILE A 152 -28.42 -8.64 -14.10
C ILE A 152 -29.70 -7.93 -14.53
N ASN A 153 -29.64 -6.63 -14.81
CA ASN A 153 -30.86 -5.86 -15.09
C ASN A 153 -31.26 -5.81 -16.57
N SER A 154 -30.36 -6.14 -17.50
CA SER A 154 -30.69 -6.17 -18.93
C SER A 154 -31.47 -7.42 -19.37
N SER A 155 -31.36 -8.53 -18.63
CA SER A 155 -32.09 -9.77 -18.95
C SER A 155 -33.52 -9.81 -18.37
N ARG A 156 -33.92 -8.86 -17.53
CA ARG A 156 -35.28 -8.79 -16.98
C ARG A 156 -36.23 -7.86 -17.76
N ILE A 157 -35.72 -7.05 -18.67
CA ILE A 157 -36.55 -6.09 -19.45
C ILE A 157 -36.95 -6.66 -20.80
N SER A 158 -36.43 -7.85 -21.19
CA SER A 158 -36.74 -8.50 -22.49
C SER A 158 -37.62 -9.74 -22.37
N ARG A 159 -38.49 -9.81 -21.36
CA ARG A 159 -39.53 -10.83 -21.27
C ARG A 159 -40.91 -10.22 -21.01
#